data_37bc47cc6ca96481cca68892acfc093c
#
_entry.id   37bc47cc6ca96481cca68892acfc093c
#
_cell.length_a   1.000
_cell.length_b   1.000
_cell.length_c   1.000
_cell.angle_alpha   90.00
_cell.angle_beta   90.00
_cell.angle_gamma   90.00
#
_symmetry.space_group_name_H-M   'P 1'
#
loop_
_entity.id
_entity.type
_entity.pdbx_description
1 polymer ?
#
loop_
_entity_poly.entity_id
_entity_poly.type
_entity_poly.pdbx_seq_one_letter_code
_entity_poly.pdbx_strand_id
1 'polypeptide(L)'
;MDKKITIQILSVEIIRFFFIFVMILGVSLVSILSGQRDVRVMKEISQKSMPSISQPLADENAGGYSVYGALSGYMNKKEQLFHPIIIQMSSRHQVDPALVKAIIMAESGYNPKAISISGAKGLMQLMPSTAQALGVEDIFNPKQNISGGVRYFKQLINKFDGDIKLALAAYNAGSRNVRQYQGIPPFKSTQYYIEKVSKYYQLYKDKMPGETDAA
;
A
#
# COMPACT_ATOMS: atom_id res chain seq x y z
N MET A 1 -50.89 6.02 23.30
CA MET A 1 -49.46 5.74 23.04
C MET A 1 -48.70 5.94 24.34
N ASP A 2 -48.18 4.86 24.86
CA ASP A 2 -47.73 4.81 26.29
C ASP A 2 -46.42 5.60 26.53
N LYS A 3 -46.44 6.58 27.42
CA LYS A 3 -45.25 7.39 27.78
C LYS A 3 -44.04 6.55 28.16
N LYS A 4 -44.24 5.35 28.68
CA LYS A 4 -43.16 4.38 29.02
C LYS A 4 -42.39 3.87 27.79
N ILE A 5 -43.06 3.63 26.67
CA ILE A 5 -42.46 3.14 25.42
C ILE A 5 -41.62 4.24 24.80
N THR A 6 -42.08 5.50 24.82
CA THR A 6 -41.32 6.65 24.28
C THR A 6 -40.03 6.90 25.06
N ILE A 7 -40.04 6.79 26.41
CA ILE A 7 -38.84 6.96 27.24
C ILE A 7 -37.82 5.83 26.99
N GLN A 8 -38.29 4.60 26.77
CA GLN A 8 -37.40 3.46 26.54
C GLN A 8 -36.71 3.55 25.16
N ILE A 9 -37.40 4.03 24.12
CA ILE A 9 -36.80 4.27 22.79
C ILE A 9 -35.78 5.42 22.86
N LEU A 10 -36.09 6.50 23.57
CA LEU A 10 -35.18 7.64 23.72
C LEU A 10 -33.89 7.26 24.46
N SER A 11 -33.96 6.37 25.46
CA SER A 11 -32.78 5.92 26.20
C SER A 11 -31.86 5.03 25.36
N VAL A 12 -32.39 4.19 24.48
CA VAL A 12 -31.61 3.31 23.59
C VAL A 12 -30.87 4.14 22.52
N GLU A 13 -31.51 5.16 21.97
CA GLU A 13 -30.89 6.08 21.01
C GLU A 13 -29.77 6.91 21.66
N ILE A 14 -29.95 7.43 22.86
CA ILE A 14 -28.91 8.16 23.60
C ILE A 14 -27.69 7.26 23.89
N ILE A 15 -27.91 6.01 24.27
CA ILE A 15 -26.85 5.04 24.50
C ILE A 15 -26.09 4.73 23.21
N ARG A 16 -26.79 4.56 22.07
CA ARG A 16 -26.15 4.38 20.76
C ARG A 16 -25.31 5.57 20.34
N PHE A 17 -25.80 6.80 20.49
CA PHE A 17 -25.04 8.01 20.22
C PHE A 17 -23.82 8.15 21.12
N PHE A 18 -23.94 7.80 22.39
CA PHE A 18 -22.80 7.80 23.32
C PHE A 18 -21.72 6.78 22.95
N PHE A 19 -22.08 5.55 22.56
CA PHE A 19 -21.13 4.53 22.08
C PHE A 19 -20.45 4.96 20.78
N ILE A 20 -21.16 5.55 19.83
CA ILE A 20 -20.58 6.07 18.59
C ILE A 20 -19.61 7.21 18.89
N PHE A 21 -19.96 8.12 19.80
CA PHE A 21 -19.11 9.24 20.21
C PHE A 21 -17.83 8.77 20.92
N VAL A 22 -17.93 7.79 21.81
CA VAL A 22 -16.76 7.18 22.50
C VAL A 22 -15.87 6.43 21.50
N MET A 23 -16.44 5.72 20.52
CA MET A 23 -15.68 5.07 19.45
C MET A 23 -14.93 6.09 18.59
N ILE A 24 -15.55 7.20 18.23
CA ILE A 24 -14.91 8.27 17.43
C ILE A 24 -13.76 8.92 18.23
N LEU A 25 -13.97 9.21 19.51
CA LEU A 25 -12.93 9.74 20.40
C LEU A 25 -11.78 8.75 20.62
N GLY A 26 -12.09 7.46 20.80
CA GLY A 26 -11.09 6.40 20.96
C GLY A 26 -10.22 6.23 19.70
N VAL A 27 -10.80 6.28 18.51
CA VAL A 27 -10.06 6.22 17.25
C VAL A 27 -9.15 7.45 17.07
N SER A 28 -9.64 8.64 17.44
CA SER A 28 -8.82 9.86 17.39
C SER A 28 -7.65 9.81 18.37
N LEU A 29 -7.85 9.31 19.59
CA LEU A 29 -6.79 9.18 20.58
C LEU A 29 -5.72 8.15 20.18
N VAL A 30 -6.12 7.00 19.61
CA VAL A 30 -5.20 5.99 19.11
C VAL A 30 -4.40 6.51 17.92
N SER A 31 -4.99 7.30 17.02
CA SER A 31 -4.29 7.91 15.89
C SER A 31 -3.27 8.97 16.34
N ILE A 32 -3.59 9.76 17.36
CA ILE A 32 -2.66 10.74 17.95
C ILE A 32 -1.51 10.04 18.68
N LEU A 33 -1.78 8.98 19.43
CA LEU A 33 -0.77 8.21 20.18
C LEU A 33 0.13 7.36 19.25
N SER A 34 -0.37 6.87 18.11
CA SER A 34 0.46 6.18 17.10
C SER A 34 1.36 7.17 16.36
N GLY A 35 0.86 8.34 15.98
CA GLY A 35 1.66 9.38 15.35
C GLY A 35 2.79 9.90 16.27
N GLN A 36 2.56 10.01 17.59
CA GLN A 36 3.61 10.39 18.54
C GLN A 36 4.66 9.29 18.77
N ARG A 37 4.30 8.00 18.67
CA ARG A 37 5.26 6.89 18.74
C ARG A 37 6.18 6.87 17.53
N ASP A 38 5.65 7.10 16.35
CA ASP A 38 6.44 7.13 15.11
C ASP A 38 7.44 8.30 15.10
N VAL A 39 7.05 9.47 15.64
CA VAL A 39 7.95 10.62 15.80
C VAL A 39 9.03 10.35 16.86
N ARG A 40 8.72 9.61 17.94
CA ARG A 40 9.69 9.26 18.98
C ARG A 40 10.72 8.24 18.47
N VAL A 41 10.28 7.20 17.78
CA VAL A 41 11.15 6.20 17.15
C VAL A 41 12.04 6.84 16.10
N MET A 42 11.51 7.78 15.30
CA MET A 42 12.32 8.57 14.35
C MET A 42 13.37 9.44 15.05
N LYS A 43 13.05 9.99 16.21
CA LYS A 43 13.98 10.81 16.99
C LYS A 43 15.08 9.98 17.68
N GLU A 44 14.77 8.77 18.16
CA GLU A 44 15.75 7.85 18.74
C GLU A 44 16.69 7.26 17.68
N ILE A 45 16.19 6.95 16.47
CA ILE A 45 17.01 6.50 15.35
C ILE A 45 17.97 7.63 14.89
N SER A 46 17.50 8.88 14.92
CA SER A 46 18.31 10.05 14.60
C SER A 46 19.43 10.33 15.61
N GLN A 47 19.27 9.91 16.88
CA GLN A 47 20.27 10.13 17.92
C GLN A 47 21.30 9.01 18.08
N LYS A 48 21.06 7.80 17.52
CA LYS A 48 21.89 6.62 17.76
C LYS A 48 22.91 6.28 16.66
N SER A 49 22.96 7.05 15.58
CA SER A 49 23.89 6.77 14.47
C SER A 49 24.53 8.04 13.90
N MET A 50 25.34 8.73 14.72
CA MET A 50 26.31 9.70 14.18
C MET A 50 27.72 9.34 14.65
N PRO A 51 28.63 8.88 13.77
CA PRO A 51 30.04 9.14 13.96
C PRO A 51 30.33 10.61 13.59
N SER A 52 31.01 11.27 14.50
CA SER A 52 31.53 12.65 14.38
C SER A 52 32.38 12.79 13.11
N ILE A 53 31.92 13.62 12.16
CA ILE A 53 32.81 14.17 11.12
C ILE A 53 32.69 15.68 11.21
N SER A 54 33.75 16.29 11.76
CA SER A 54 34.03 17.71 11.75
C SER A 54 34.49 18.11 10.35
N GLN A 55 33.74 18.89 9.59
CA GLN A 55 34.15 20.09 8.82
C GLN A 55 32.99 20.66 7.99
N PRO A 56 32.94 21.99 7.79
CA PRO A 56 31.78 22.65 7.24
C PRO A 56 31.90 22.87 5.73
N LEU A 57 30.92 22.50 4.97
CA LEU A 57 30.66 23.09 3.63
C LEU A 57 29.21 23.52 3.56
N ALA A 58 29.05 24.82 3.40
CA ALA A 58 27.78 25.49 3.19
C ALA A 58 27.17 25.06 1.85
N ASP A 59 26.00 24.44 1.92
CA ASP A 59 25.04 24.43 0.80
C ASP A 59 23.64 24.16 1.36
N GLU A 60 22.79 25.18 1.35
CA GLU A 60 21.44 25.18 1.94
C GLU A 60 20.42 24.27 1.20
N ASN A 61 20.86 23.43 0.25
CA ASN A 61 20.02 22.50 -0.49
C ASN A 61 20.22 21.01 -0.14
N ALA A 62 21.04 20.67 0.86
CA ALA A 62 21.45 19.29 1.15
C ALA A 62 20.51 18.52 2.11
N GLY A 63 19.52 19.16 2.72
CA GLY A 63 18.65 18.53 3.74
C GLY A 63 17.71 17.43 3.22
N GLY A 64 17.40 17.41 1.95
CA GLY A 64 16.50 16.42 1.34
C GLY A 64 17.19 15.11 0.90
N TYR A 65 18.47 15.16 0.55
CA TYR A 65 19.17 14.02 -0.06
C TYR A 65 19.62 12.95 0.93
N SER A 66 19.88 13.29 2.19
CA SER A 66 20.40 12.34 3.19
C SER A 66 19.33 11.34 3.66
N VAL A 67 18.11 11.78 3.89
CA VAL A 67 17.00 10.90 4.30
C VAL A 67 16.54 10.02 3.13
N TYR A 68 16.50 10.56 1.92
CA TYR A 68 16.20 9.78 0.70
C TYR A 68 17.29 8.75 0.38
N GLY A 69 18.56 9.05 0.63
CA GLY A 69 19.68 8.12 0.45
C GLY A 69 19.61 6.93 1.42
N ALA A 70 19.35 7.19 2.70
CA ALA A 70 19.22 6.14 3.72
C ALA A 70 17.97 5.27 3.49
N LEU A 71 16.82 5.87 3.13
CA LEU A 71 15.61 5.15 2.75
C LEU A 71 15.82 4.35 1.45
N SER A 72 16.54 4.90 0.47
CA SER A 72 16.88 4.22 -0.78
C SER A 72 17.76 2.98 -0.54
N GLY A 73 18.74 3.04 0.36
CA GLY A 73 19.57 1.89 0.72
C GLY A 73 18.80 0.79 1.47
N TYR A 74 17.94 1.16 2.42
CA TYR A 74 17.08 0.22 3.15
C TYR A 74 16.03 -0.43 2.25
N MET A 75 15.43 0.35 1.36
CA MET A 75 14.45 -0.12 0.39
C MET A 75 15.07 -1.07 -0.62
N ASN A 76 16.28 -0.77 -1.09
CA ASN A 76 17.02 -1.61 -2.04
C ASN A 76 17.29 -3.02 -1.47
N LYS A 77 17.63 -3.13 -0.17
CA LYS A 77 17.88 -4.43 0.46
C LYS A 77 16.62 -5.32 0.54
N LYS A 78 15.47 -4.77 0.91
CA LYS A 78 14.19 -5.52 0.94
C LYS A 78 13.70 -5.88 -0.47
N GLU A 79 13.82 -4.96 -1.40
CA GLU A 79 13.46 -5.18 -2.79
C GLU A 79 14.27 -6.32 -3.42
N GLN A 80 15.58 -6.37 -3.18
CA GLN A 80 16.48 -7.40 -3.70
C GLN A 80 16.07 -8.82 -3.30
N LEU A 81 15.51 -9.01 -2.10
CA LEU A 81 15.04 -10.33 -1.64
C LEU A 81 13.94 -10.91 -2.53
N PHE A 82 13.08 -10.06 -3.07
CA PHE A 82 11.92 -10.50 -3.86
C PHE A 82 12.11 -10.29 -5.36
N HIS A 83 13.20 -9.63 -5.77
CA HIS A 83 13.49 -9.32 -7.17
C HIS A 83 13.42 -10.54 -8.11
N PRO A 84 14.06 -11.70 -7.79
CA PRO A 84 13.98 -12.86 -8.67
C PRO A 84 12.55 -13.37 -8.86
N ILE A 85 11.74 -13.36 -7.79
CA ILE A 85 10.34 -13.79 -7.85
C ILE A 85 9.52 -12.81 -8.70
N ILE A 86 9.75 -11.49 -8.51
CA ILE A 86 9.06 -10.45 -9.27
C ILE A 86 9.35 -10.61 -10.76
N ILE A 87 10.63 -10.72 -11.15
CA ILE A 87 11.01 -10.92 -12.57
C ILE A 87 10.36 -12.18 -13.14
N GLN A 88 10.45 -13.30 -12.44
CA GLN A 88 9.85 -14.56 -12.90
C GLN A 88 8.33 -14.44 -13.11
N MET A 89 7.61 -13.83 -12.18
CA MET A 89 6.16 -13.71 -12.27
C MET A 89 5.73 -12.64 -13.28
N SER A 90 6.47 -11.56 -13.39
CA SER A 90 6.27 -10.50 -14.39
C SER A 90 6.40 -11.07 -15.81
N SER A 91 7.47 -11.80 -16.09
CA SER A 91 7.68 -12.48 -17.38
C SER A 91 6.56 -13.49 -17.66
N ARG A 92 6.23 -14.34 -16.68
CA ARG A 92 5.19 -15.39 -16.84
C ARG A 92 3.82 -14.81 -17.21
N HIS A 93 3.47 -13.67 -16.66
CA HIS A 93 2.15 -13.04 -16.83
C HIS A 93 2.18 -11.84 -17.77
N GLN A 94 3.32 -11.54 -18.38
CA GLN A 94 3.48 -10.38 -19.28
C GLN A 94 3.00 -9.08 -18.64
N VAL A 95 3.52 -8.79 -17.44
CA VAL A 95 3.32 -7.52 -16.72
C VAL A 95 4.70 -6.90 -16.50
N ASP A 96 4.82 -5.60 -16.74
CA ASP A 96 6.08 -4.88 -16.53
C ASP A 96 6.58 -5.06 -15.09
N PRO A 97 7.82 -5.56 -14.89
CA PRO A 97 8.36 -5.79 -13.54
C PRO A 97 8.50 -4.50 -12.73
N ALA A 98 8.74 -3.35 -13.36
CA ALA A 98 8.76 -2.05 -12.69
C ALA A 98 7.38 -1.70 -12.10
N LEU A 99 6.30 -2.04 -12.83
CA LEU A 99 4.93 -1.84 -12.36
C LEU A 99 4.58 -2.78 -11.20
N VAL A 100 5.01 -4.05 -11.26
CA VAL A 100 4.82 -5.00 -10.15
C VAL A 100 5.56 -4.52 -8.90
N LYS A 101 6.80 -4.05 -9.03
CA LYS A 101 7.57 -3.43 -7.93
C LYS A 101 6.83 -2.23 -7.32
N ALA A 102 6.28 -1.37 -8.17
CA ALA A 102 5.51 -0.19 -7.75
C ALA A 102 4.26 -0.56 -6.95
N ILE A 103 3.53 -1.59 -7.38
CA ILE A 103 2.37 -2.13 -6.66
C ILE A 103 2.79 -2.67 -5.30
N ILE A 104 3.80 -3.56 -5.23
CA ILE A 104 4.29 -4.12 -3.96
C ILE A 104 4.73 -3.01 -2.99
N MET A 105 5.41 -1.99 -3.52
CA MET A 105 5.83 -0.84 -2.74
C MET A 105 4.64 -0.04 -2.20
N ALA A 106 3.62 0.19 -3.03
CA ALA A 106 2.43 0.92 -2.62
C ALA A 106 1.60 0.15 -1.59
N GLU A 107 1.50 -1.19 -1.74
CA GLU A 107 0.67 -2.06 -0.91
C GLU A 107 1.28 -2.36 0.46
N SER A 108 2.54 -2.75 0.50
CA SER A 108 3.16 -3.27 1.73
C SER A 108 4.52 -2.66 2.09
N GLY A 109 5.12 -1.83 1.21
CA GLY A 109 6.51 -1.41 1.38
C GLY A 109 7.47 -2.61 1.47
N TYR A 110 7.20 -3.67 0.72
CA TYR A 110 7.95 -4.94 0.75
C TYR A 110 7.90 -5.67 2.10
N ASN A 111 6.81 -5.50 2.89
CA ASN A 111 6.59 -6.27 4.10
C ASN A 111 5.76 -7.54 3.80
N PRO A 112 6.35 -8.76 3.82
CA PRO A 112 5.62 -9.98 3.52
C PRO A 112 4.59 -10.36 4.60
N LYS A 113 4.66 -9.77 5.79
CA LYS A 113 3.73 -9.99 6.90
C LYS A 113 2.73 -8.85 7.09
N ALA A 114 2.62 -7.94 6.12
CA ALA A 114 1.68 -6.82 6.19
C ALA A 114 0.23 -7.31 6.26
N ILE A 115 -0.56 -6.68 7.13
CA ILE A 115 -2.00 -6.87 7.24
C ILE A 115 -2.65 -5.48 7.29
N SER A 116 -3.59 -5.21 6.39
CA SER A 116 -4.36 -3.97 6.41
C SER A 116 -5.54 -4.05 7.38
N ILE A 117 -6.10 -2.88 7.72
CA ILE A 117 -7.32 -2.80 8.54
C ILE A 117 -8.48 -3.58 7.90
N SER A 118 -8.57 -3.61 6.56
CA SER A 118 -9.59 -4.36 5.82
C SER A 118 -9.29 -5.85 5.70
N GLY A 119 -8.16 -6.33 6.24
CA GLY A 119 -7.77 -7.74 6.23
C GLY A 119 -7.03 -8.20 4.98
N ALA A 120 -6.59 -7.29 4.11
CA ALA A 120 -5.67 -7.62 3.01
C ALA A 120 -4.30 -8.02 3.55
N LYS A 121 -3.60 -8.97 2.91
CA LYS A 121 -2.42 -9.62 3.48
C LYS A 121 -1.27 -9.77 2.49
N GLY A 122 -0.05 -9.70 3.01
CA GLY A 122 1.19 -10.01 2.32
C GLY A 122 1.71 -8.89 1.42
N LEU A 123 2.68 -9.21 0.57
CA LEU A 123 3.40 -8.25 -0.27
C LEU A 123 2.50 -7.46 -1.22
N MET A 124 1.54 -8.11 -1.85
CA MET A 124 0.60 -7.51 -2.79
C MET A 124 -0.80 -7.30 -2.20
N GLN A 125 -0.95 -7.39 -0.85
CA GLN A 125 -2.18 -7.10 -0.12
C GLN A 125 -3.42 -7.80 -0.70
N LEU A 126 -3.34 -9.11 -0.84
CA LEU A 126 -4.49 -9.89 -1.31
C LEU A 126 -5.54 -10.02 -0.21
N MET A 127 -6.80 -9.82 -0.57
CA MET A 127 -7.92 -10.20 0.30
C MET A 127 -8.00 -11.73 0.40
N PRO A 128 -8.32 -12.31 1.57
CA PRO A 128 -8.40 -13.76 1.75
C PRO A 128 -9.27 -14.48 0.72
N SER A 129 -10.44 -13.92 0.39
CA SER A 129 -11.32 -14.48 -0.64
C SER A 129 -10.70 -14.45 -2.04
N THR A 130 -9.97 -13.38 -2.36
CA THR A 130 -9.24 -13.27 -3.63
C THR A 130 -8.08 -14.27 -3.68
N ALA A 131 -7.31 -14.40 -2.59
CA ALA A 131 -6.24 -15.37 -2.48
C ALA A 131 -6.73 -16.80 -2.69
N GLN A 132 -7.84 -17.18 -2.03
CA GLN A 132 -8.49 -18.46 -2.18
C GLN A 132 -8.92 -18.71 -3.63
N ALA A 133 -9.60 -17.77 -4.26
CA ALA A 133 -10.04 -17.87 -5.67
C ALA A 133 -8.86 -18.01 -6.65
N LEU A 134 -7.69 -17.52 -6.25
CA LEU A 134 -6.44 -17.64 -7.01
C LEU A 134 -5.63 -18.89 -6.66
N GLY A 135 -6.07 -19.77 -5.76
CA GLY A 135 -5.33 -20.95 -5.30
C GLY A 135 -4.05 -20.61 -4.52
N VAL A 136 -4.04 -19.49 -3.82
CA VAL A 136 -2.96 -19.11 -2.90
C VAL A 136 -3.22 -19.80 -1.55
N GLU A 137 -2.41 -20.78 -1.21
CA GLU A 137 -2.56 -21.59 0.02
C GLU A 137 -2.01 -20.86 1.24
N ASP A 138 -0.80 -20.30 1.13
CA ASP A 138 -0.20 -19.43 2.16
C ASP A 138 -0.07 -18.00 1.63
N ILE A 139 -0.96 -17.14 2.11
CA ILE A 139 -1.03 -15.73 1.70
C ILE A 139 0.18 -14.91 2.17
N PHE A 140 0.93 -15.39 3.17
CA PHE A 140 2.16 -14.76 3.65
C PHE A 140 3.44 -15.32 3.01
N ASN A 141 3.32 -16.40 2.22
CA ASN A 141 4.42 -16.91 1.41
C ASN A 141 4.71 -15.92 0.27
N PRO A 142 5.91 -15.34 0.17
CA PRO A 142 6.23 -14.32 -0.81
C PRO A 142 5.98 -14.77 -2.25
N LYS A 143 6.39 -16.00 -2.59
CA LYS A 143 6.24 -16.54 -3.96
C LYS A 143 4.77 -16.72 -4.33
N GLN A 144 3.96 -17.27 -3.42
CA GLN A 144 2.54 -17.48 -3.66
C GLN A 144 1.77 -16.15 -3.73
N ASN A 145 2.09 -15.21 -2.82
CA ASN A 145 1.44 -13.90 -2.78
C ASN A 145 1.75 -13.07 -4.03
N ILE A 146 3.02 -12.97 -4.44
CA ILE A 146 3.42 -12.26 -5.66
C ILE A 146 2.80 -12.95 -6.89
N SER A 147 2.88 -14.28 -6.99
CA SER A 147 2.30 -15.02 -8.13
C SER A 147 0.79 -14.77 -8.25
N GLY A 148 0.06 -14.88 -7.14
CA GLY A 148 -1.38 -14.60 -7.10
C GLY A 148 -1.70 -13.15 -7.45
N GLY A 149 -0.97 -12.21 -6.85
CA GLY A 149 -1.17 -10.78 -7.06
C GLY A 149 -0.91 -10.33 -8.50
N VAL A 150 0.20 -10.77 -9.09
CA VAL A 150 0.53 -10.44 -10.49
C VAL A 150 -0.49 -11.06 -11.46
N ARG A 151 -0.90 -12.32 -11.23
CA ARG A 151 -1.95 -12.96 -12.02
C ARG A 151 -3.28 -12.22 -11.91
N TYR A 152 -3.67 -11.82 -10.72
CA TYR A 152 -4.89 -11.04 -10.50
C TYR A 152 -4.82 -9.69 -11.21
N PHE A 153 -3.71 -8.98 -11.07
CA PHE A 153 -3.52 -7.71 -11.74
C PHE A 153 -3.56 -7.85 -13.28
N LYS A 154 -2.94 -8.91 -13.85
CA LYS A 154 -3.06 -9.21 -15.27
C LYS A 154 -4.50 -9.46 -15.73
N GLN A 155 -5.30 -10.18 -14.91
CA GLN A 155 -6.72 -10.36 -15.19
C GLN A 155 -7.47 -9.03 -15.24
N LEU A 156 -7.11 -8.08 -14.36
CA LEU A 156 -7.69 -6.73 -14.37
C LEU A 156 -7.24 -5.92 -15.59
N ILE A 157 -5.96 -5.98 -15.97
CA ILE A 157 -5.47 -5.34 -17.21
C ILE A 157 -6.30 -5.83 -18.42
N ASN A 158 -6.44 -7.15 -18.55
CA ASN A 158 -7.22 -7.73 -19.66
C ASN A 158 -8.70 -7.36 -19.59
N LYS A 159 -9.27 -7.23 -18.37
CA LYS A 159 -10.67 -6.87 -18.14
C LYS A 159 -11.00 -5.43 -18.51
N PHE A 160 -10.00 -4.55 -18.49
CA PHE A 160 -10.12 -3.14 -18.80
C PHE A 160 -9.31 -2.76 -20.06
N ASP A 161 -9.24 -3.68 -21.03
CA ASP A 161 -8.73 -3.47 -22.38
C ASP A 161 -7.32 -2.87 -22.42
N GLY A 162 -6.48 -3.22 -21.44
CA GLY A 162 -5.10 -2.75 -21.33
C GLY A 162 -4.94 -1.43 -20.56
N ASP A 163 -6.02 -0.77 -20.12
CA ASP A 163 -5.93 0.46 -19.34
C ASP A 163 -5.37 0.19 -17.95
N ILE A 164 -4.10 0.55 -17.74
CA ILE A 164 -3.38 0.36 -16.47
C ILE A 164 -4.01 1.18 -15.34
N LYS A 165 -4.53 2.38 -15.60
CA LYS A 165 -5.15 3.21 -14.55
C LYS A 165 -6.46 2.62 -14.07
N LEU A 166 -7.28 2.10 -14.98
CA LEU A 166 -8.52 1.39 -14.64
C LEU A 166 -8.20 0.06 -13.93
N ALA A 167 -7.17 -0.66 -14.36
CA ALA A 167 -6.72 -1.88 -13.69
C ALA A 167 -6.24 -1.60 -12.24
N LEU A 168 -5.48 -0.54 -12.01
CA LEU A 168 -5.07 -0.09 -10.68
C LEU A 168 -6.26 0.35 -9.83
N ALA A 169 -7.21 1.10 -10.41
CA ALA A 169 -8.46 1.44 -9.73
C ALA A 169 -9.23 0.21 -9.29
N ALA A 170 -9.32 -0.79 -10.18
CA ALA A 170 -10.02 -2.05 -9.91
C ALA A 170 -9.28 -2.92 -8.88
N TYR A 171 -7.95 -2.89 -8.87
CA TYR A 171 -7.14 -3.59 -7.87
C TYR A 171 -7.43 -3.06 -6.47
N ASN A 172 -7.47 -1.73 -6.32
CA ASN A 172 -7.71 -1.07 -5.03
C ASN A 172 -9.20 -1.04 -4.62
N ALA A 173 -10.08 -0.61 -5.51
CA ALA A 173 -11.50 -0.38 -5.21
C ALA A 173 -12.41 -1.57 -5.58
N GLY A 174 -11.89 -2.55 -6.31
CA GLY A 174 -12.67 -3.63 -6.88
C GLY A 174 -13.28 -3.31 -8.26
N SER A 175 -13.26 -4.30 -9.15
CA SER A 175 -13.73 -4.15 -10.54
C SER A 175 -15.24 -3.82 -10.64
N ARG A 176 -16.04 -4.12 -9.61
CA ARG A 176 -17.45 -3.75 -9.56
C ARG A 176 -17.64 -2.23 -9.53
N ASN A 177 -16.88 -1.54 -8.68
CA ASN A 177 -16.95 -0.09 -8.55
C ASN A 177 -16.49 0.59 -9.84
N VAL A 178 -15.38 0.14 -10.45
CA VAL A 178 -14.92 0.71 -11.73
C VAL A 178 -15.97 0.60 -12.82
N ARG A 179 -16.68 -0.53 -12.91
CA ARG A 179 -17.79 -0.67 -13.86
C ARG A 179 -19.01 0.20 -13.50
N GLN A 180 -19.36 0.28 -12.22
CA GLN A 180 -20.48 1.09 -11.76
C GLN A 180 -20.28 2.56 -12.07
N TYR A 181 -19.07 3.08 -11.92
CA TYR A 181 -18.72 4.47 -12.22
C TYR A 181 -18.26 4.68 -13.68
N GLN A 182 -18.23 3.61 -14.48
CA GLN A 182 -17.76 3.65 -15.89
C GLN A 182 -16.37 4.29 -16.03
N GLY A 183 -15.52 4.13 -15.01
CA GLY A 183 -14.21 4.74 -14.92
C GLY A 183 -13.62 4.66 -13.52
N ILE A 184 -12.64 5.52 -13.25
CA ILE A 184 -12.03 5.61 -11.91
C ILE A 184 -13.07 6.13 -10.92
N PRO A 185 -13.40 5.34 -9.85
CA PRO A 185 -14.36 5.79 -8.86
C PRO A 185 -13.89 7.09 -8.16
N PRO A 186 -14.80 7.98 -7.75
CA PRO A 186 -14.46 9.24 -7.09
C PRO A 186 -14.04 9.04 -5.62
N PHE A 187 -13.41 7.92 -5.31
CA PHE A 187 -12.90 7.62 -3.97
C PHE A 187 -11.50 8.23 -3.82
N LYS A 188 -11.32 9.14 -2.88
CA LYS A 188 -10.03 9.79 -2.61
C LYS A 188 -8.90 8.77 -2.38
N SER A 189 -9.18 7.67 -1.69
CA SER A 189 -8.22 6.59 -1.44
C SER A 189 -7.74 5.92 -2.75
N THR A 190 -8.66 5.69 -3.70
CA THR A 190 -8.34 5.05 -4.98
C THR A 190 -7.56 5.99 -5.89
N GLN A 191 -7.93 7.27 -5.95
CA GLN A 191 -7.20 8.29 -6.70
C GLN A 191 -5.77 8.42 -6.17
N TYR A 192 -5.62 8.55 -4.84
CA TYR A 192 -4.31 8.59 -4.19
C TYR A 192 -3.48 7.32 -4.45
N TYR A 193 -4.12 6.14 -4.43
CA TYR A 193 -3.45 4.88 -4.73
C TYR A 193 -2.87 4.86 -6.16
N ILE A 194 -3.65 5.27 -7.16
CA ILE A 194 -3.21 5.33 -8.55
C ILE A 194 -2.02 6.29 -8.69
N GLU A 195 -2.08 7.47 -8.09
CA GLU A 195 -0.98 8.45 -8.10
C GLU A 195 0.27 7.88 -7.44
N LYS A 196 0.11 7.24 -6.27
CA LYS A 196 1.20 6.62 -5.52
C LYS A 196 1.90 5.53 -6.34
N VAL A 197 1.14 4.61 -6.95
CA VAL A 197 1.70 3.55 -7.81
C VAL A 197 2.36 4.15 -9.03
N SER A 198 1.76 5.12 -9.70
CA SER A 198 2.32 5.77 -10.87
C SER A 198 3.67 6.44 -10.57
N LYS A 199 3.78 7.12 -9.42
CA LYS A 199 5.04 7.72 -8.97
C LYS A 199 6.13 6.68 -8.74
N TYR A 200 5.81 5.57 -8.06
CA TYR A 200 6.78 4.48 -7.86
C TYR A 200 7.14 3.80 -9.18
N TYR A 201 6.20 3.65 -10.09
CA TYR A 201 6.45 3.05 -11.40
C TYR A 201 7.49 3.84 -12.19
N GLN A 202 7.38 5.16 -12.25
CA GLN A 202 8.39 6.00 -12.89
C GLN A 202 9.77 5.83 -12.22
N LEU A 203 9.84 5.89 -10.88
CA LEU A 203 11.09 5.70 -10.16
C LEU A 203 11.75 4.34 -10.43
N TYR A 204 10.96 3.28 -10.62
CA TYR A 204 11.50 1.96 -10.95
C TYR A 204 11.91 1.84 -12.42
N LYS A 205 11.20 2.48 -13.34
CA LYS A 205 11.60 2.54 -14.75
C LYS A 205 12.93 3.25 -14.94
N ASP A 206 13.12 4.38 -14.28
CA ASP A 206 14.36 5.16 -14.38
C ASP A 206 15.59 4.40 -13.82
N LYS A 207 15.36 3.45 -12.88
CA LYS A 207 16.42 2.63 -12.26
C LYS A 207 16.69 1.32 -12.99
N MET A 208 15.81 0.88 -13.86
CA MET A 208 15.98 -0.31 -14.69
C MET A 208 16.35 0.16 -16.11
N PRO A 209 17.65 0.31 -16.44
CA PRO A 209 18.05 0.61 -17.82
C PRO A 209 17.48 -0.49 -18.70
N GLY A 210 16.86 -0.08 -19.81
CA GLY A 210 16.02 -0.93 -20.63
C GLY A 210 16.69 -2.23 -21.06
N GLU A 211 16.01 -3.35 -20.84
CA GLU A 211 16.21 -4.60 -21.59
C GLU A 211 15.81 -4.44 -23.07
N THR A 212 15.53 -3.21 -23.53
CA THR A 212 15.07 -2.93 -24.89
C THR A 212 16.19 -2.63 -25.89
N ASP A 213 17.46 -2.59 -25.47
CA ASP A 213 18.60 -2.30 -26.37
C ASP A 213 19.48 -3.52 -26.67
N ALA A 214 18.98 -4.74 -26.45
CA ALA A 214 19.64 -5.96 -26.86
C ALA A 214 18.73 -6.78 -27.79
N ALA A 215 18.54 -6.31 -29.02
CA ALA A 215 18.02 -7.07 -30.13
C ALA A 215 18.78 -6.70 -31.42
#